data_8b4ec3ce1d87e83031f2c3b1055dfe2a
#
_entry.id   8b4ec3ce1d87e83031f2c3b1055dfe2a
#
_cell.length_a   1.000
_cell.length_b   1.000
_cell.length_c   1.000
_cell.angle_alpha   90.00
_cell.angle_beta   90.00
_cell.angle_gamma   90.00
#
_symmetry.space_group_name_H-M   'P 1'
#
loop_
_entity.id
_entity.type
_entity.pdbx_description
1 polymer ?
#
loop_
_entity_poly.entity_id
_entity_poly.type
_entity_poly.pdbx_seq_one_letter_code
_entity_poly.pdbx_strand_id
1 'polypeptide(L)'
;MKHQFDIAYFSAEIGLSRSIPTYSGGLGILAGDHIKSSADIGLNMCAITLLYKEGYFKQRIDEDGNQTETYPKFDPYPLLDKIDLTFKLRLRERDVFIEVYQYNYIGINGHKLPVYFLDTDCEENFPDDQIISLRLYSGDKDHRILQEAILGFGGMKLLDALGQKSIQKYHMNEGHCSFLVLDLLEKYQGDEKRVREQCHFTTHTPV
;
A
#
# COMPACT_ATOMS: atom_id res chain seq x y z
N MET A 1 -18.66 -11.57 14.68
CA MET A 1 -18.72 -10.55 13.61
C MET A 1 -17.29 -10.19 13.25
N LYS A 2 -16.95 -10.07 11.96
CA LYS A 2 -15.62 -9.58 11.56
C LYS A 2 -15.46 -8.12 12.03
N HIS A 3 -14.30 -7.76 12.51
CA HIS A 3 -13.98 -6.38 12.89
C HIS A 3 -14.20 -5.44 11.68
N GLN A 4 -14.84 -4.28 11.89
CA GLN A 4 -15.12 -3.30 10.85
C GLN A 4 -14.31 -2.04 11.14
N PHE A 5 -13.63 -1.49 10.12
CA PHE A 5 -12.88 -0.25 10.23
C PHE A 5 -13.73 0.95 9.82
N ASP A 6 -13.45 2.10 10.40
CA ASP A 6 -14.06 3.38 10.02
C ASP A 6 -13.24 4.10 8.95
N ILE A 7 -11.92 3.90 8.97
CA ILE A 7 -10.97 4.58 8.08
C ILE A 7 -10.08 3.56 7.39
N ALA A 8 -9.91 3.70 6.08
CA ALA A 8 -8.91 3.00 5.30
C ALA A 8 -7.87 4.01 4.78
N TYR A 9 -6.62 3.87 5.22
CA TYR A 9 -5.49 4.74 4.85
C TYR A 9 -4.67 4.07 3.76
N PHE A 10 -4.48 4.75 2.63
CA PHE A 10 -3.73 4.25 1.48
C PHE A 10 -2.45 5.05 1.29
N SER A 11 -1.33 4.37 1.15
CA SER A 11 -0.05 5.02 0.89
C SER A 11 0.87 4.13 0.07
N ALA A 12 1.57 4.71 -0.90
CA ALA A 12 2.56 3.98 -1.70
C ALA A 12 3.78 3.56 -0.88
N GLU A 13 4.09 4.29 0.19
CA GLU A 13 5.20 3.99 1.09
C GLU A 13 4.82 4.22 2.55
N ILE A 14 5.27 3.34 3.46
CA ILE A 14 4.99 3.40 4.89
C ILE A 14 6.24 3.04 5.69
N GLY A 15 6.76 4.00 6.45
CA GLY A 15 7.93 3.83 7.31
C GLY A 15 7.59 3.30 8.69
N LEU A 16 7.21 2.03 8.80
CA LEU A 16 6.85 1.40 10.09
C LEU A 16 8.08 1.07 10.93
N SER A 17 9.08 0.45 10.32
CA SER A 17 10.28 -0.06 10.98
C SER A 17 11.45 -0.10 10.00
N ARG A 18 12.67 -0.03 10.51
CA ARG A 18 13.89 -0.26 9.71
C ARG A 18 13.99 -1.68 9.16
N SER A 19 13.30 -2.63 9.81
CA SER A 19 13.25 -4.03 9.38
C SER A 19 12.22 -4.29 8.27
N ILE A 20 11.35 -3.31 7.99
CA ILE A 20 10.34 -3.36 6.91
C ILE A 20 10.62 -2.18 5.97
N PRO A 21 11.52 -2.32 4.98
CA PRO A 21 12.03 -1.20 4.18
C PRO A 21 11.09 -0.80 3.05
N THR A 22 9.80 -0.59 3.36
CA THR A 22 8.74 -0.21 2.42
C THR A 22 8.57 1.31 2.32
N TYR A 23 9.67 2.06 2.41
CA TYR A 23 9.69 3.51 2.30
C TYR A 23 11.05 4.00 1.78
N SER A 24 11.05 5.21 1.22
CA SER A 24 12.27 5.85 0.71
C SER A 24 12.58 7.18 1.40
N GLY A 25 11.59 7.98 1.70
CA GLY A 25 11.78 9.35 2.15
C GLY A 25 10.76 9.85 3.15
N GLY A 26 10.59 11.19 3.18
CA GLY A 26 9.74 11.89 4.13
C GLY A 26 8.27 11.48 4.08
N LEU A 27 7.76 11.16 2.88
CA LEU A 27 6.39 10.70 2.69
C LEU A 27 6.12 9.41 3.48
N GLY A 28 7.04 8.45 3.38
CA GLY A 28 6.91 7.18 4.10
C GLY A 28 7.08 7.33 5.61
N ILE A 29 7.98 8.21 6.06
CA ILE A 29 8.15 8.52 7.49
C ILE A 29 6.87 9.13 8.04
N LEU A 30 6.29 10.12 7.36
CA LEU A 30 5.03 10.73 7.75
C LEU A 30 3.89 9.70 7.81
N ALA A 31 3.77 8.83 6.80
CA ALA A 31 2.78 7.76 6.78
C ALA A 31 2.95 6.80 7.96
N GLY A 32 4.19 6.43 8.27
CA GLY A 32 4.51 5.59 9.44
C GLY A 32 4.14 6.26 10.75
N ASP A 33 4.46 7.54 10.92
CA ASP A 33 4.15 8.30 12.14
C ASP A 33 2.64 8.51 12.28
N HIS A 34 1.92 8.73 11.18
CA HIS A 34 0.45 8.79 11.18
C HIS A 34 -0.17 7.48 11.67
N ILE A 35 0.31 6.33 11.18
CA ILE A 35 -0.16 5.01 11.62
C ILE A 35 0.13 4.77 13.11
N LYS A 36 1.35 5.08 13.56
CA LYS A 36 1.76 4.93 14.96
C LYS A 36 0.91 5.78 15.88
N SER A 37 0.76 7.07 15.56
CA SER A 37 -0.06 7.98 16.34
C SER A 37 -1.54 7.58 16.35
N SER A 38 -2.06 7.10 15.22
CA SER A 38 -3.43 6.59 15.13
C SER A 38 -3.65 5.36 16.02
N ALA A 39 -2.67 4.45 16.08
CA ALA A 39 -2.71 3.31 16.97
C ALA A 39 -2.64 3.74 18.45
N ASP A 40 -1.78 4.71 18.77
CA ASP A 40 -1.60 5.22 20.14
C ASP A 40 -2.88 5.85 20.71
N ILE A 41 -3.68 6.48 19.88
CA ILE A 41 -4.98 7.03 20.28
C ILE A 41 -6.16 6.05 20.11
N GLY A 42 -5.91 4.83 19.63
CA GLY A 42 -6.93 3.80 19.44
C GLY A 42 -7.89 4.05 18.27
N LEU A 43 -7.43 4.71 17.21
CA LEU A 43 -8.25 5.01 16.05
C LEU A 43 -8.62 3.72 15.30
N ASN A 44 -9.92 3.54 15.00
CA ASN A 44 -10.42 2.38 14.27
C ASN A 44 -10.10 2.47 12.77
N MET A 45 -8.85 2.20 12.42
CA MET A 45 -8.27 2.38 11.09
C MET A 45 -7.50 1.13 10.65
N CYS A 46 -7.47 0.88 9.34
CA CYS A 46 -6.48 0.02 8.70
C CYS A 46 -5.66 0.81 7.68
N ALA A 47 -4.46 0.32 7.39
CA ALA A 47 -3.62 0.89 6.34
C ALA A 47 -3.34 -0.13 5.24
N ILE A 48 -3.13 0.35 4.01
CA ILE A 48 -2.91 -0.46 2.81
C ILE A 48 -1.73 0.12 2.04
N THR A 49 -0.80 -0.76 1.67
CA THR A 49 0.39 -0.42 0.86
C THR A 49 0.80 -1.61 -0.02
N LEU A 50 1.85 -1.45 -0.80
CA LEU A 50 2.45 -2.54 -1.57
C LEU A 50 3.58 -3.23 -0.77
N LEU A 51 3.78 -4.52 -1.02
CA LEU A 51 4.89 -5.25 -0.43
C LEU A 51 6.14 -5.14 -1.32
N TYR A 52 7.04 -4.26 -0.94
CA TYR A 52 8.31 -4.13 -1.63
C TYR A 52 9.33 -5.09 -1.00
N LYS A 53 9.78 -6.09 -1.76
CA LYS A 53 10.83 -7.05 -1.35
C LYS A 53 12.24 -6.53 -1.61
N GLU A 54 12.37 -5.44 -2.37
CA GLU A 54 13.60 -4.68 -2.54
C GLU A 54 13.40 -3.26 -2.00
N GLY A 55 14.19 -2.90 -1.01
CA GLY A 55 14.19 -1.56 -0.43
C GLY A 55 14.72 -0.51 -1.41
N TYR A 56 14.51 0.76 -1.07
CA TYR A 56 15.06 1.87 -1.85
C TYR A 56 16.60 1.78 -1.91
N PHE A 57 17.18 2.27 -3.00
CA PHE A 57 18.59 2.09 -3.25
C PHE A 57 19.49 2.75 -2.19
N LYS A 58 20.66 2.12 -1.96
CA LYS A 58 21.77 2.69 -1.20
C LYS A 58 22.83 3.17 -2.17
N GLN A 59 23.17 4.43 -2.07
CA GLN A 59 24.24 5.06 -2.83
C GLN A 59 25.60 4.72 -2.23
N ARG A 60 26.57 4.50 -3.14
CA ARG A 60 27.99 4.44 -2.81
C ARG A 60 28.76 5.23 -3.88
N ILE A 61 29.89 5.78 -3.51
CA ILE A 61 30.87 6.37 -4.44
C ILE A 61 32.01 5.35 -4.55
N ASP A 62 32.33 4.94 -5.77
CA ASP A 62 33.47 4.07 -6.04
C ASP A 62 34.81 4.83 -6.00
N GLU A 63 35.91 4.10 -6.19
CA GLU A 63 37.29 4.67 -6.16
C GLU A 63 37.54 5.69 -7.26
N ASP A 64 36.80 5.63 -8.36
CA ASP A 64 36.85 6.54 -9.49
C ASP A 64 35.92 7.76 -9.34
N GLY A 65 35.16 7.84 -8.24
CA GLY A 65 34.27 8.95 -7.97
C GLY A 65 32.88 8.78 -8.62
N ASN A 66 32.56 7.61 -9.22
CA ASN A 66 31.25 7.34 -9.80
C ASN A 66 30.26 6.86 -8.75
N GLN A 67 29.00 7.25 -8.90
CA GLN A 67 27.91 6.74 -8.07
C GLN A 67 27.57 5.31 -8.49
N THR A 68 27.49 4.42 -7.50
CA THR A 68 26.97 3.07 -7.63
C THR A 68 25.75 2.87 -6.72
N GLU A 69 24.83 2.00 -7.10
CA GLU A 69 23.57 1.77 -6.40
C GLU A 69 23.42 0.31 -6.05
N THR A 70 22.91 0.05 -4.84
CA THR A 70 22.54 -1.30 -4.40
C THR A 70 21.15 -1.28 -3.83
N TYR A 71 20.34 -2.29 -4.15
CA TYR A 71 18.97 -2.46 -3.65
C TYR A 71 18.96 -3.54 -2.57
N PRO A 72 18.74 -3.18 -1.29
CA PRO A 72 18.73 -4.17 -0.22
C PRO A 72 17.49 -5.05 -0.35
N LYS A 73 17.71 -6.37 -0.34
CA LYS A 73 16.61 -7.34 -0.34
C LYS A 73 16.01 -7.47 1.05
N PHE A 74 14.71 -7.64 1.10
CA PHE A 74 13.92 -7.83 2.30
C PHE A 74 13.16 -9.16 2.21
N ASP A 75 13.29 -9.97 3.25
CA ASP A 75 12.46 -11.16 3.44
C ASP A 75 11.28 -10.81 4.36
N PRO A 76 10.04 -10.76 3.84
CA PRO A 76 8.87 -10.39 4.63
C PRO A 76 8.41 -11.47 5.59
N TYR A 77 8.68 -12.74 5.30
CA TYR A 77 8.06 -13.89 5.96
C TYR A 77 8.27 -13.97 7.48
N PRO A 78 9.42 -13.57 8.05
CA PRO A 78 9.61 -13.59 9.51
C PRO A 78 8.86 -12.49 10.25
N LEU A 79 8.39 -11.45 9.54
CA LEU A 79 7.83 -10.23 10.15
C LEU A 79 6.37 -9.97 9.83
N LEU A 80 5.86 -10.58 8.76
CA LEU A 80 4.51 -10.36 8.25
C LEU A 80 3.71 -11.66 8.28
N ASP A 81 2.47 -11.59 8.71
CA ASP A 81 1.53 -12.71 8.64
C ASP A 81 0.92 -12.77 7.24
N LYS A 82 1.06 -13.89 6.54
CA LYS A 82 0.33 -14.13 5.29
C LYS A 82 -1.14 -14.34 5.60
N ILE A 83 -2.01 -13.55 4.99
CA ILE A 83 -3.46 -13.72 5.08
C ILE A 83 -3.88 -14.79 4.05
N ASP A 84 -4.73 -15.74 4.47
CA ASP A 84 -5.33 -16.74 3.57
C ASP A 84 -6.38 -16.07 2.67
N LEU A 85 -5.90 -15.21 1.79
CA LEU A 85 -6.68 -14.43 0.85
C LEU A 85 -5.84 -14.10 -0.37
N THR A 86 -6.28 -14.59 -1.53
CA THR A 86 -5.73 -14.23 -2.84
C THR A 86 -6.88 -13.72 -3.71
N PHE A 87 -6.67 -12.64 -4.40
CA PHE A 87 -7.63 -12.10 -5.36
C PHE A 87 -6.89 -11.62 -6.61
N LYS A 88 -7.64 -11.22 -7.63
CA LYS A 88 -7.06 -10.80 -8.90
C LYS A 88 -7.65 -9.50 -9.42
N LEU A 89 -6.84 -8.74 -10.13
CA LEU A 89 -7.24 -7.59 -10.94
C LEU A 89 -7.05 -7.89 -12.42
N ARG A 90 -7.92 -7.35 -13.25
CA ARG A 90 -7.75 -7.40 -14.71
C ARG A 90 -6.89 -6.22 -15.16
N LEU A 91 -5.62 -6.47 -15.46
CA LEU A 91 -4.66 -5.47 -15.91
C LEU A 91 -4.02 -5.93 -17.23
N ARG A 92 -3.83 -5.02 -18.18
CA ARG A 92 -3.23 -5.33 -19.50
C ARG A 92 -3.87 -6.56 -20.15
N GLU A 93 -5.21 -6.64 -20.10
CA GLU A 93 -6.02 -7.73 -20.68
C GLU A 93 -5.78 -9.14 -20.07
N ARG A 94 -5.07 -9.24 -18.96
CA ARG A 94 -4.85 -10.48 -18.22
C ARG A 94 -5.12 -10.35 -16.72
N ASP A 95 -5.30 -11.46 -16.05
CA ASP A 95 -5.50 -11.51 -14.60
C ASP A 95 -4.15 -11.43 -13.90
N VAL A 96 -4.01 -10.47 -12.97
CA VAL A 96 -2.87 -10.33 -12.05
C VAL A 96 -3.33 -10.72 -10.66
N PHE A 97 -2.75 -11.78 -10.12
CA PHE A 97 -3.05 -12.29 -8.79
C PHE A 97 -2.31 -11.47 -7.73
N ILE A 98 -2.96 -11.29 -6.59
CA ILE A 98 -2.43 -10.49 -5.48
C ILE A 98 -2.60 -11.29 -4.19
N GLU A 99 -1.49 -11.56 -3.53
CA GLU A 99 -1.44 -12.08 -2.18
C GLU A 99 -1.43 -10.94 -1.16
N VAL A 100 -1.84 -11.24 0.06
CA VAL A 100 -1.96 -10.24 1.11
C VAL A 100 -1.15 -10.67 2.32
N TYR A 101 -0.33 -9.75 2.82
CA TYR A 101 0.39 -9.89 4.08
C TYR A 101 -0.08 -8.81 5.05
N GLN A 102 0.03 -9.09 6.35
CA GLN A 102 -0.41 -8.19 7.40
C GLN A 102 0.70 -7.98 8.43
N TYR A 103 0.84 -6.74 8.87
CA TYR A 103 1.57 -6.37 10.07
C TYR A 103 0.62 -5.66 11.03
N ASN A 104 0.63 -6.05 12.31
CA ASN A 104 -0.16 -5.36 13.32
C ASN A 104 0.74 -4.41 14.11
N TYR A 105 0.61 -3.10 13.87
CA TYR A 105 1.24 -2.13 14.74
C TYR A 105 0.46 -2.06 16.06
N ILE A 106 1.18 -2.12 17.19
CA ILE A 106 0.58 -2.08 18.53
C ILE A 106 0.90 -0.74 19.16
N GLY A 107 -0.13 0.07 19.38
CA GLY A 107 -0.04 1.37 20.05
C GLY A 107 0.29 1.22 21.54
N ILE A 108 0.68 2.33 22.17
CA ILE A 108 1.05 2.38 23.61
C ILE A 108 -0.10 1.94 24.53
N ASN A 109 -1.33 2.06 24.08
CA ASN A 109 -2.56 1.63 24.77
C ASN A 109 -2.92 0.15 24.51
N GLY A 110 -2.10 -0.59 23.72
CA GLY A 110 -2.36 -1.97 23.31
C GLY A 110 -3.31 -2.11 22.10
N HIS A 111 -3.79 -1.00 21.51
CA HIS A 111 -4.61 -1.05 20.30
C HIS A 111 -3.80 -1.58 19.11
N LYS A 112 -4.41 -2.50 18.34
CA LYS A 112 -3.82 -3.10 17.15
C LYS A 112 -4.36 -2.41 15.90
N LEU A 113 -3.46 -1.79 15.14
CA LEU A 113 -3.77 -1.20 13.84
C LEU A 113 -3.15 -2.08 12.75
N PRO A 114 -3.96 -2.76 11.92
CA PRO A 114 -3.45 -3.60 10.84
C PRO A 114 -2.96 -2.75 9.66
N VAL A 115 -1.79 -3.13 9.15
CA VAL A 115 -1.23 -2.64 7.90
C VAL A 115 -1.18 -3.80 6.93
N TYR A 116 -1.88 -3.68 5.81
CA TYR A 116 -1.96 -4.70 4.76
C TYR A 116 -0.99 -4.35 3.63
N PHE A 117 -0.26 -5.37 3.19
CA PHE A 117 0.70 -5.30 2.12
C PHE A 117 0.21 -6.13 0.94
N LEU A 118 0.07 -5.53 -0.22
CA LEU A 118 -0.34 -6.18 -1.45
C LEU A 118 0.90 -6.66 -2.21
N ASP A 119 0.96 -7.94 -2.53
CA ASP A 119 2.09 -8.58 -3.20
C ASP A 119 1.65 -9.22 -4.51
N THR A 120 2.34 -8.88 -5.60
CA THR A 120 2.12 -9.50 -6.91
C THR A 120 3.11 -10.63 -7.22
N ASP A 121 4.08 -10.90 -6.34
CA ASP A 121 5.04 -12.00 -6.52
C ASP A 121 4.40 -13.35 -6.15
N CYS A 122 3.39 -13.71 -6.93
CA CYS A 122 2.63 -14.96 -6.84
C CYS A 122 3.05 -15.92 -7.97
N GLU A 123 3.07 -17.22 -7.69
CA GLU A 123 3.43 -18.24 -8.69
C GLU A 123 2.48 -18.25 -9.91
N GLU A 124 1.22 -17.87 -9.71
CA GLU A 124 0.20 -17.78 -10.76
C GLU A 124 0.45 -16.62 -11.74
N ASN A 125 1.27 -15.65 -11.38
CA ASN A 125 1.55 -14.48 -12.22
C ASN A 125 2.65 -14.75 -13.25
N PHE A 126 2.55 -14.09 -14.39
CA PHE A 126 3.66 -14.01 -15.34
C PHE A 126 4.84 -13.24 -14.70
N PRO A 127 6.09 -13.52 -15.10
CA PRO A 127 7.28 -12.86 -14.53
C PRO A 127 7.20 -11.32 -14.52
N ASP A 128 6.65 -10.73 -15.59
CA ASP A 128 6.49 -9.28 -15.69
C ASP A 128 5.45 -8.70 -14.69
N ASP A 129 4.51 -9.53 -14.24
CA ASP A 129 3.50 -9.12 -13.27
C ASP A 129 3.97 -9.36 -11.83
N GLN A 130 4.80 -10.41 -11.62
CA GLN A 130 5.40 -10.68 -10.31
C GLN A 130 6.24 -9.50 -9.80
N ILE A 131 6.88 -8.77 -10.70
CA ILE A 131 7.76 -7.66 -10.33
C ILE A 131 7.04 -6.32 -10.11
N ILE A 132 5.72 -6.23 -10.30
CA ILE A 132 4.99 -4.96 -10.15
C ILE A 132 5.16 -4.39 -8.74
N SER A 133 5.02 -5.22 -7.69
CA SER A 133 5.20 -4.78 -6.30
C SER A 133 6.63 -4.93 -5.78
N LEU A 134 7.59 -5.40 -6.60
CA LEU A 134 8.92 -5.79 -6.12
C LEU A 134 9.70 -4.63 -5.49
N ARG A 135 9.65 -3.43 -6.10
CA ARG A 135 10.48 -2.28 -5.72
C ARG A 135 9.70 -0.96 -5.78
N LEU A 136 9.86 -0.16 -4.74
CA LEU A 136 9.28 1.18 -4.64
C LEU A 136 9.87 2.11 -5.72
N TYR A 137 9.00 2.83 -6.43
CA TYR A 137 9.34 3.81 -7.46
C TYR A 137 10.23 3.27 -8.60
N SER A 138 10.14 1.97 -8.87
CA SER A 138 10.88 1.33 -9.96
C SER A 138 10.18 1.46 -11.30
N GLY A 139 10.95 1.17 -12.36
CA GLY A 139 10.43 1.07 -13.71
C GLY A 139 10.12 2.42 -14.37
N ASP A 140 9.47 2.31 -15.51
CA ASP A 140 8.99 3.45 -16.30
C ASP A 140 7.60 3.93 -15.84
N LYS A 141 7.00 4.82 -16.60
CA LYS A 141 5.66 5.36 -16.31
C LYS A 141 4.59 4.29 -16.31
N ASP A 142 4.69 3.33 -17.22
CA ASP A 142 3.69 2.25 -17.34
C ASP A 142 3.75 1.31 -16.14
N HIS A 143 4.95 0.97 -15.68
CA HIS A 143 5.15 0.18 -14.47
C HIS A 143 4.59 0.91 -13.23
N ARG A 144 4.84 2.21 -13.11
CA ARG A 144 4.30 3.02 -12.00
C ARG A 144 2.78 3.08 -11.99
N ILE A 145 2.15 3.22 -13.15
CA ILE A 145 0.67 3.17 -13.26
C ILE A 145 0.15 1.82 -12.77
N LEU A 146 0.84 0.71 -13.07
CA LEU A 146 0.43 -0.60 -12.57
C LEU A 146 0.55 -0.70 -11.05
N GLN A 147 1.63 -0.17 -10.45
CA GLN A 147 1.76 -0.10 -8.99
C GLN A 147 0.60 0.68 -8.35
N GLU A 148 0.27 1.83 -8.91
CA GLU A 148 -0.84 2.67 -8.44
C GLU A 148 -2.20 1.97 -8.64
N ALA A 149 -2.40 1.25 -9.74
CA ALA A 149 -3.60 0.44 -9.96
C ALA A 149 -3.73 -0.70 -8.94
N ILE A 150 -2.62 -1.41 -8.64
CA ILE A 150 -2.61 -2.43 -7.58
C ILE A 150 -2.94 -1.79 -6.23
N LEU A 151 -2.35 -0.64 -5.90
CA LEU A 151 -2.61 0.04 -4.64
C LEU A 151 -4.07 0.49 -4.53
N GLY A 152 -4.58 1.21 -5.52
CA GLY A 152 -5.93 1.77 -5.51
C GLY A 152 -7.01 0.70 -5.67
N PHE A 153 -7.11 0.06 -6.83
CA PHE A 153 -8.12 -0.98 -7.08
C PHE A 153 -7.91 -2.23 -6.24
N GLY A 154 -6.64 -2.67 -6.07
CA GLY A 154 -6.31 -3.83 -5.25
C GLY A 154 -6.68 -3.62 -3.79
N GLY A 155 -6.38 -2.45 -3.25
CA GLY A 155 -6.74 -2.11 -1.89
C GLY A 155 -8.25 -2.05 -1.66
N MET A 156 -9.03 -1.52 -2.61
CA MET A 156 -10.49 -1.55 -2.54
C MET A 156 -11.02 -2.99 -2.58
N LYS A 157 -10.48 -3.81 -3.47
CA LYS A 157 -10.85 -5.22 -3.57
C LYS A 157 -10.48 -6.02 -2.32
N LEU A 158 -9.34 -5.71 -1.69
CA LEU A 158 -8.98 -6.26 -0.39
C LEU A 158 -10.03 -5.93 0.67
N LEU A 159 -10.46 -4.66 0.79
CA LEU A 159 -11.47 -4.25 1.76
C LEU A 159 -12.79 -5.01 1.55
N ASP A 160 -13.23 -5.18 0.31
CA ASP A 160 -14.43 -5.95 -0.02
C ASP A 160 -14.26 -7.44 0.35
N ALA A 161 -13.11 -8.05 0.05
CA ALA A 161 -12.82 -9.46 0.38
C ALA A 161 -12.72 -9.69 1.90
N LEU A 162 -12.21 -8.72 2.66
CA LEU A 162 -12.24 -8.71 4.11
C LEU A 162 -13.65 -8.49 4.69
N GLY A 163 -14.63 -8.13 3.84
CA GLY A 163 -16.00 -7.85 4.23
C GLY A 163 -16.18 -6.50 4.93
N GLN A 164 -15.33 -5.53 4.62
CA GLN A 164 -15.40 -4.18 5.18
C GLN A 164 -16.52 -3.38 4.50
N LYS A 165 -17.59 -3.12 5.23
CA LYS A 165 -18.79 -2.45 4.70
C LYS A 165 -19.06 -1.09 5.33
N SER A 166 -18.33 -0.75 6.39
CA SER A 166 -18.58 0.43 7.21
C SER A 166 -17.51 1.51 7.08
N ILE A 167 -16.59 1.40 6.08
CA ILE A 167 -15.59 2.44 5.86
C ILE A 167 -16.26 3.79 5.59
N GLN A 168 -16.00 4.75 6.44
CA GLN A 168 -16.53 6.11 6.37
C GLN A 168 -15.60 7.05 5.62
N LYS A 169 -14.28 6.82 5.74
CA LYS A 169 -13.24 7.63 5.09
C LYS A 169 -12.17 6.79 4.42
N TYR A 170 -11.89 7.12 3.18
CA TYR A 170 -10.77 6.61 2.40
C TYR A 170 -9.73 7.72 2.34
N HIS A 171 -8.64 7.56 3.12
CA HIS A 171 -7.58 8.55 3.19
C HIS A 171 -6.47 8.21 2.21
N MET A 172 -6.30 9.04 1.19
CA MET A 172 -5.27 8.93 0.17
C MET A 172 -4.05 9.78 0.54
N ASN A 173 -2.91 9.13 0.76
CA ASN A 173 -1.65 9.82 0.94
C ASN A 173 -0.97 9.98 -0.43
N GLU A 174 -1.07 11.19 -1.00
CA GLU A 174 -0.66 11.56 -2.35
C GLU A 174 -1.48 10.92 -3.49
N GLY A 175 -1.17 11.31 -4.72
CA GLY A 175 -1.85 10.87 -5.94
C GLY A 175 -1.73 9.39 -6.27
N HIS A 176 -0.73 8.69 -5.69
CA HIS A 176 -0.49 7.26 -5.91
C HIS A 176 -1.67 6.34 -5.62
N CYS A 177 -2.65 6.84 -4.85
CA CYS A 177 -3.83 6.07 -4.44
C CYS A 177 -5.09 6.44 -5.23
N SER A 178 -5.00 7.34 -6.20
CA SER A 178 -6.16 7.99 -6.86
C SER A 178 -7.09 7.01 -7.57
N PHE A 179 -6.61 5.85 -8.00
CA PHE A 179 -7.44 4.82 -8.64
C PHE A 179 -8.58 4.30 -7.76
N LEU A 180 -8.46 4.39 -6.42
CA LEU A 180 -9.57 4.03 -5.52
C LEU A 180 -10.82 4.89 -5.74
N VAL A 181 -10.66 6.14 -6.21
CA VAL A 181 -11.77 7.05 -6.49
C VAL A 181 -12.63 6.52 -7.63
N LEU A 182 -12.01 5.91 -8.65
CA LEU A 182 -12.74 5.31 -9.78
C LEU A 182 -13.58 4.12 -9.32
N ASP A 183 -13.04 3.28 -8.44
CA ASP A 183 -13.78 2.16 -7.85
C ASP A 183 -14.99 2.65 -7.01
N LEU A 184 -14.79 3.71 -6.22
CA LEU A 184 -15.89 4.32 -5.47
C LEU A 184 -16.95 4.95 -6.38
N LEU A 185 -16.55 5.60 -7.50
CA LEU A 185 -17.50 6.14 -8.48
C LEU A 185 -18.33 5.02 -9.10
N GLU A 186 -17.71 3.89 -9.47
CA GLU A 186 -18.44 2.72 -9.95
C GLU A 186 -19.39 2.18 -8.89
N LYS A 187 -18.92 1.96 -7.67
CA LYS A 187 -19.68 1.47 -6.52
C LYS A 187 -20.91 2.32 -6.20
N TYR A 188 -20.78 3.65 -6.34
CA TYR A 188 -21.87 4.60 -6.07
C TYR A 188 -22.55 5.14 -7.32
N GLN A 189 -22.42 4.44 -8.46
CA GLN A 189 -23.11 4.74 -9.72
C GLN A 189 -22.93 6.20 -10.19
N GLY A 190 -21.74 6.75 -9.98
CA GLY A 190 -21.37 8.11 -10.40
C GLY A 190 -21.77 9.21 -9.40
N ASP A 191 -22.18 8.89 -8.18
CA ASP A 191 -22.48 9.90 -7.14
C ASP A 191 -21.18 10.57 -6.64
N GLU A 192 -20.69 11.57 -7.40
CA GLU A 192 -19.46 12.30 -7.08
C GLU A 192 -19.52 12.98 -5.71
N LYS A 193 -20.68 13.46 -5.30
CA LYS A 193 -20.83 14.12 -4.00
C LYS A 193 -20.53 13.15 -2.88
N ARG A 194 -21.11 11.97 -2.92
CA ARG A 194 -20.88 10.91 -1.94
C ARG A 194 -19.42 10.46 -1.93
N VAL A 195 -18.80 10.26 -3.11
CA VAL A 195 -17.39 9.90 -3.21
C VAL A 195 -16.51 10.98 -2.59
N ARG A 196 -16.76 12.24 -2.90
CA ARG A 196 -16.01 13.38 -2.35
C ARG A 196 -16.15 13.48 -0.82
N GLU A 197 -17.32 13.22 -0.27
CA GLU A 197 -17.54 13.20 1.18
C GLU A 197 -16.79 12.08 1.88
N GLN A 198 -16.56 10.94 1.22
CA GLN A 198 -15.83 9.80 1.79
C GLN A 198 -14.32 9.83 1.55
N CYS A 199 -13.85 10.57 0.55
CA CYS A 199 -12.43 10.70 0.25
C CYS A 199 -11.78 11.81 1.05
N HIS A 200 -10.60 11.53 1.59
CA HIS A 200 -9.69 12.52 2.15
C HIS A 200 -8.36 12.43 1.42
N PHE A 201 -7.89 13.53 0.86
CA PHE A 201 -6.66 13.59 0.08
C PHE A 201 -5.64 14.49 0.76
N THR A 202 -4.46 13.95 1.04
CA THR A 202 -3.34 14.71 1.58
C THR A 202 -2.26 14.80 0.52
N THR A 203 -1.90 16.02 0.14
CA THR A 203 -0.77 16.31 -0.76
C THR A 203 0.35 16.99 0.00
N HIS A 204 1.58 16.60 -0.30
CA HIS A 204 2.81 17.13 0.28
C HIS A 204 3.68 17.83 -0.75
N THR A 205 3.45 17.54 -2.03
CA THR A 205 4.22 18.06 -3.14
C THR A 205 3.47 19.25 -3.73
N PRO A 206 4.06 20.46 -3.74
CA PRO A 206 3.46 21.60 -4.45
C PRO A 206 3.44 21.32 -5.94
N VAL A 207 2.32 21.67 -6.60
CA VAL A 207 2.11 21.51 -8.05
C VAL A 207 2.52 22.79 -8.74
#